data_17fdc1eb212ef48f1a1afabec928bfda
#
_entry.id   17fdc1eb212ef48f1a1afabec928bfda
#
_cell.length_a   1.000
_cell.length_b   1.000
_cell.length_c   1.000
_cell.angle_alpha   90.00
_cell.angle_beta   90.00
_cell.angle_gamma   90.00
#
_symmetry.space_group_name_H-M   'P 1'
#
loop_
_entity.id
_entity.type
_entity.pdbx_description
1 polymer ?
#
loop_
_entity_poly.entity_id
_entity_poly.type
_entity_poly.pdbx_seq_one_letter_code
_entity_poly.pdbx_strand_id
1 'polypeptide(L)'
;YGGSPSKIFIGGHSAGGWLTLMLTLDKRWLAEYGINADRIAKAYPVGGQTMTHFTIKKERGLDVDLPFIDDMAPSFHVRKEGAPLMLITGDRNLEMLARYEENAHLLAILKHFGHEASLFELEGFDHGNVLSPACLLIRRDIAKFE
;
A
#
# COMPACT_ATOMS: atom_id res chain seq x y z
N TYR A 1 -6.58 -22.30 15.15
CA TYR A 1 -6.30 -21.06 15.89
C TYR A 1 -7.50 -20.08 15.93
N GLY A 2 -8.69 -20.48 15.44
CA GLY A 2 -9.92 -19.69 15.55
C GLY A 2 -10.05 -18.50 14.59
N GLY A 3 -9.16 -18.34 13.63
CA GLY A 3 -9.24 -17.29 12.61
C GLY A 3 -10.31 -17.57 11.55
N SER A 4 -10.71 -16.54 10.80
CA SER A 4 -11.67 -16.64 9.71
C SER A 4 -11.01 -16.32 8.36
N PRO A 5 -11.17 -17.15 7.32
CA PRO A 5 -10.64 -16.88 5.99
C PRO A 5 -11.33 -15.68 5.29
N SER A 6 -12.43 -15.19 5.84
CA SER A 6 -13.11 -13.97 5.37
C SER A 6 -12.65 -12.70 6.09
N LYS A 7 -11.83 -12.84 7.13
CA LYS A 7 -11.28 -11.72 7.91
C LYS A 7 -9.74 -11.73 7.84
N ILE A 8 -9.20 -11.74 6.62
CA ILE A 8 -7.75 -11.64 6.38
C ILE A 8 -7.40 -10.19 6.10
N PHE A 9 -6.51 -9.65 6.90
CA PHE A 9 -5.95 -8.32 6.74
C PHE A 9 -4.46 -8.44 6.39
N ILE A 10 -3.99 -7.62 5.47
CA ILE A 10 -2.57 -7.57 5.14
C ILE A 10 -2.03 -6.16 5.34
N GLY A 11 -0.79 -6.05 5.74
CA GLY A 11 -0.13 -4.76 5.90
C GLY A 11 1.38 -4.91 5.93
N GLY A 12 2.07 -3.82 5.69
CA GLY A 12 3.52 -3.81 5.72
C GLY A 12 4.06 -2.39 5.64
N HIS A 13 5.29 -2.21 6.10
CA HIS A 13 5.98 -0.93 6.12
C HIS A 13 7.07 -0.88 5.04
N SER A 14 7.25 0.29 4.42
CA SER A 14 8.31 0.53 3.43
C SER A 14 8.21 -0.43 2.24
N ALA A 15 9.21 -1.27 2.00
CA ALA A 15 9.16 -2.34 1.00
C ALA A 15 7.98 -3.30 1.24
N GLY A 16 7.63 -3.58 2.52
CA GLY A 16 6.42 -4.33 2.88
C GLY A 16 5.14 -3.59 2.52
N GLY A 17 5.12 -2.28 2.55
CA GLY A 17 4.02 -1.45 2.06
C GLY A 17 3.84 -1.58 0.54
N TRP A 18 4.93 -1.55 -0.22
CA TRP A 18 4.92 -1.81 -1.65
C TRP A 18 4.41 -3.23 -1.96
N LEU A 19 4.91 -4.26 -1.24
CA LEU A 19 4.42 -5.64 -1.38
C LEU A 19 2.93 -5.76 -1.08
N THR A 20 2.46 -5.09 -0.03
CA THR A 20 1.03 -5.05 0.33
C THR A 20 0.19 -4.50 -0.81
N LEU A 21 0.63 -3.40 -1.44
CA LEU A 21 -0.04 -2.80 -2.60
C LEU A 21 -0.02 -3.73 -3.81
N MET A 22 1.13 -4.34 -4.12
CA MET A 22 1.25 -5.27 -5.24
C MET A 22 0.34 -6.49 -5.06
N LEU A 23 0.34 -7.14 -3.90
CA LEU A 23 -0.53 -8.29 -3.64
C LEU A 23 -2.02 -7.96 -3.70
N THR A 24 -2.38 -6.72 -3.36
CA THR A 24 -3.79 -6.27 -3.35
C THR A 24 -4.26 -5.84 -4.73
N LEU A 25 -3.46 -5.10 -5.47
CA LEU A 25 -3.85 -4.51 -6.76
C LEU A 25 -3.55 -5.42 -7.95
N ASP A 26 -2.41 -6.11 -7.95
CA ASP A 26 -2.04 -7.06 -9.00
C ASP A 26 -2.45 -8.49 -8.61
N LYS A 27 -3.57 -8.94 -9.16
CA LYS A 27 -4.13 -10.26 -8.84
C LYS A 27 -3.23 -11.43 -9.24
N ARG A 28 -2.26 -11.24 -10.16
CA ARG A 28 -1.41 -12.32 -10.68
C ARG A 28 -0.67 -13.05 -9.57
N TRP A 29 -0.13 -12.32 -8.60
CA TRP A 29 0.71 -12.87 -7.53
C TRP A 29 -0.01 -13.90 -6.66
N LEU A 30 -1.24 -13.62 -6.24
CA LEU A 30 -2.00 -14.55 -5.40
C LEU A 30 -2.74 -15.61 -6.23
N ALA A 31 -3.06 -15.30 -7.48
CA ALA A 31 -3.73 -16.23 -8.38
C ALA A 31 -2.88 -17.48 -8.69
N GLU A 32 -1.55 -17.37 -8.69
CA GLU A 32 -0.65 -18.53 -8.85
C GLU A 32 -0.85 -19.60 -7.76
N TYR A 33 -1.35 -19.19 -6.60
CA TYR A 33 -1.66 -20.07 -5.47
C TYR A 33 -3.16 -20.35 -5.32
N GLY A 34 -3.96 -20.03 -6.33
CA GLY A 34 -5.42 -20.20 -6.28
C GLY A 34 -6.14 -19.25 -5.32
N ILE A 35 -5.47 -18.16 -4.90
CA ILE A 35 -6.01 -17.19 -3.95
C ILE A 35 -6.56 -15.98 -4.71
N ASN A 36 -7.81 -15.62 -4.44
CA ASN A 36 -8.39 -14.39 -4.98
C ASN A 36 -8.03 -13.20 -4.04
N ALA A 37 -7.25 -12.25 -4.55
CA ALA A 37 -6.85 -11.03 -3.83
C ALA A 37 -8.06 -10.21 -3.33
N ASP A 38 -9.20 -10.27 -4.01
CA ASP A 38 -10.41 -9.53 -3.62
C ASP A 38 -11.08 -10.09 -2.34
N ARG A 39 -10.60 -11.23 -1.83
CA ARG A 39 -11.03 -11.79 -0.54
C ARG A 39 -10.28 -11.22 0.67
N ILE A 40 -9.24 -10.42 0.45
CA ILE A 40 -8.58 -9.66 1.51
C ILE A 40 -9.61 -8.67 2.06
N ALA A 41 -9.84 -8.70 3.37
CA ALA A 41 -10.84 -7.86 4.02
C ALA A 41 -10.46 -6.37 3.96
N LYS A 42 -9.17 -6.06 4.16
CA LYS A 42 -8.59 -4.72 3.98
C LYS A 42 -7.07 -4.80 3.96
N ALA A 43 -6.42 -3.85 3.29
CA ALA A 43 -4.98 -3.75 3.22
C ALA A 43 -4.46 -2.40 3.77
N TYR A 44 -3.31 -2.47 4.46
CA TYR A 44 -2.71 -1.36 5.19
C TYR A 44 -1.25 -1.14 4.79
N PRO A 45 -0.97 -0.58 3.61
CA PRO A 45 0.38 -0.20 3.24
C PRO A 45 0.84 1.04 4.04
N VAL A 46 1.97 0.95 4.71
CA VAL A 46 2.57 2.02 5.51
C VAL A 46 3.86 2.48 4.83
N GLY A 47 3.94 3.73 4.40
CA GLY A 47 5.10 4.31 3.73
C GLY A 47 5.56 3.54 2.48
N GLY A 48 4.64 2.83 1.82
CA GLY A 48 4.94 2.03 0.63
C GLY A 48 5.14 2.90 -0.61
N GLN A 49 6.09 2.52 -1.49
CA GLN A 49 6.17 3.12 -2.82
C GLN A 49 4.97 2.70 -3.66
N THR A 50 4.47 3.60 -4.47
CA THR A 50 3.34 3.34 -5.37
C THR A 50 3.76 3.24 -6.84
N MET A 51 4.97 3.66 -7.11
CA MET A 51 5.67 3.48 -8.40
C MET A 51 6.55 2.22 -8.35
N THR A 52 7.26 1.93 -9.44
CA THR A 52 8.23 0.83 -9.49
C THR A 52 9.28 1.02 -8.41
N HIS A 53 9.43 0.00 -7.57
CA HIS A 53 10.29 0.07 -6.38
C HIS A 53 11.74 0.41 -6.72
N PHE A 54 12.39 1.25 -5.92
CA PHE A 54 13.76 1.73 -6.18
C PHE A 54 14.77 0.59 -6.33
N THR A 55 14.63 -0.52 -5.60
CA THR A 55 15.50 -1.68 -5.74
C THR A 55 15.40 -2.29 -7.14
N ILE A 56 14.17 -2.43 -7.67
CA ILE A 56 13.94 -2.94 -9.02
C ILE A 56 14.52 -1.99 -10.07
N LYS A 57 14.33 -0.68 -9.88
CA LYS A 57 14.96 0.32 -10.75
C LYS A 57 16.47 0.19 -10.77
N LYS A 58 17.09 0.05 -9.58
CA LYS A 58 18.53 -0.14 -9.44
C LYS A 58 19.03 -1.42 -10.16
N GLU A 59 18.35 -2.54 -9.98
CA GLU A 59 18.67 -3.81 -10.66
C GLU A 59 18.60 -3.70 -12.19
N ARG A 60 17.71 -2.82 -12.69
CA ARG A 60 17.55 -2.55 -14.13
C ARG A 60 18.45 -1.43 -14.67
N GLY A 61 19.31 -0.85 -13.83
CA GLY A 61 20.20 0.27 -14.20
C GLY A 61 19.46 1.58 -14.45
N LEU A 62 18.24 1.74 -13.89
CA LEU A 62 17.44 2.96 -13.97
C LEU A 62 17.79 3.90 -12.81
N ASP A 63 17.59 5.20 -13.02
CA ASP A 63 17.72 6.20 -11.96
C ASP A 63 16.66 5.94 -10.88
N VAL A 64 17.12 5.81 -9.62
CA VAL A 64 16.26 5.46 -8.50
C VAL A 64 15.34 6.59 -8.06
N ASP A 65 15.70 7.83 -8.33
CA ASP A 65 14.96 9.03 -7.91
C ASP A 65 13.93 9.46 -8.96
N LEU A 66 14.11 9.09 -10.22
CA LEU A 66 13.14 9.42 -11.27
C LEU A 66 11.86 8.58 -11.16
N PRO A 67 10.68 9.19 -11.40
CA PRO A 67 9.43 8.47 -11.46
C PRO A 67 9.46 7.43 -12.59
N PHE A 68 9.08 6.19 -12.27
CA PHE A 68 8.94 5.14 -13.26
C PHE A 68 7.78 4.22 -12.89
N ILE A 69 6.87 3.98 -13.84
CA ILE A 69 5.69 3.15 -13.65
C ILE A 69 5.66 2.09 -14.74
N ASP A 70 5.75 0.83 -14.33
CA ASP A 70 5.60 -0.35 -15.17
C ASP A 70 4.77 -1.41 -14.43
N ASP A 71 4.77 -2.64 -14.91
CA ASP A 71 4.03 -3.75 -14.30
C ASP A 71 4.52 -4.14 -12.88
N MET A 72 5.63 -3.55 -12.41
CA MET A 72 6.13 -3.67 -11.03
C MET A 72 5.75 -2.45 -10.17
N ALA A 73 4.89 -1.58 -10.65
CA ALA A 73 4.37 -0.45 -9.91
C ALA A 73 2.93 -0.69 -9.46
N PRO A 74 2.59 -0.53 -8.17
CA PRO A 74 1.19 -0.62 -7.73
C PRO A 74 0.24 0.29 -8.53
N SER A 75 0.68 1.50 -8.89
CA SER A 75 -0.10 2.46 -9.67
C SER A 75 -0.47 1.96 -11.08
N PHE A 76 0.27 1.00 -11.63
CA PHE A 76 -0.04 0.39 -12.92
C PHE A 76 -1.29 -0.52 -12.85
N HIS A 77 -1.58 -1.09 -11.68
CA HIS A 77 -2.62 -2.09 -11.46
C HIS A 77 -3.90 -1.53 -10.83
N VAL A 78 -4.12 -0.21 -10.93
CA VAL A 78 -5.34 0.40 -10.38
C VAL A 78 -6.57 -0.19 -11.06
N ARG A 79 -7.55 -0.58 -10.24
CA ARG A 79 -8.81 -1.19 -10.66
C ARG A 79 -9.95 -0.78 -9.73
N LYS A 80 -11.19 -0.87 -10.18
CA LYS A 80 -12.36 -0.51 -9.40
C LYS A 80 -12.58 -1.45 -8.21
N GLU A 81 -12.48 -2.73 -8.46
CA GLU A 81 -12.79 -3.77 -7.48
C GLU A 81 -11.53 -4.27 -6.80
N GLY A 82 -11.62 -4.62 -5.53
CA GLY A 82 -10.50 -5.12 -4.74
C GLY A 82 -10.67 -4.84 -3.26
N ALA A 83 -9.74 -5.33 -2.46
CA ALA A 83 -9.73 -5.06 -1.04
C ALA A 83 -9.62 -3.55 -0.76
N PRO A 84 -10.41 -3.01 0.17
CA PRO A 84 -10.26 -1.62 0.59
C PRO A 84 -8.82 -1.30 1.03
N LEU A 85 -8.33 -0.11 0.71
CA LEU A 85 -6.98 0.33 1.00
C LEU A 85 -6.98 1.47 2.03
N MET A 86 -6.19 1.31 3.08
CA MET A 86 -5.87 2.37 4.01
C MET A 86 -4.38 2.70 3.89
N LEU A 87 -4.06 3.64 2.99
CA LEU A 87 -2.71 4.15 2.81
C LEU A 87 -2.32 4.96 4.04
N ILE A 88 -1.11 4.74 4.55
CA ILE A 88 -0.59 5.49 5.70
C ILE A 88 0.82 5.96 5.34
N THR A 89 1.12 7.23 5.58
CA THR A 89 2.45 7.82 5.43
C THR A 89 2.87 8.54 6.70
N GLY A 90 4.15 8.78 6.88
CA GLY A 90 4.63 9.79 7.81
C GLY A 90 4.32 11.21 7.31
N ASP A 91 4.82 12.18 8.05
CA ASP A 91 4.75 13.60 7.71
C ASP A 91 5.47 13.87 6.38
N ARG A 92 4.79 14.51 5.44
CA ARG A 92 5.36 14.81 4.10
C ARG A 92 6.68 15.59 4.14
N ASN A 93 6.93 16.34 5.22
CA ASN A 93 8.16 17.10 5.39
C ASN A 93 9.31 16.27 6.00
N LEU A 94 9.02 15.07 6.53
CA LEU A 94 9.99 14.20 7.21
C LEU A 94 10.15 12.84 6.53
N GLU A 95 9.21 12.47 5.67
CA GLU A 95 9.23 11.22 4.90
C GLU A 95 10.33 11.21 3.83
N MET A 96 10.56 10.04 3.25
CA MET A 96 11.40 9.90 2.06
C MET A 96 10.86 10.74 0.90
N LEU A 97 11.73 11.14 -0.01
CA LEU A 97 11.41 11.94 -1.18
C LEU A 97 10.12 11.49 -1.88
N ALA A 98 9.18 12.41 -2.01
CA ALA A 98 7.89 12.26 -2.69
C ALA A 98 7.00 11.10 -2.17
N ARG A 99 7.29 10.52 -1.01
CA ARG A 99 6.54 9.37 -0.49
C ARG A 99 5.08 9.68 -0.20
N TYR A 100 4.79 10.84 0.35
CA TYR A 100 3.43 11.29 0.56
C TYR A 100 2.73 11.58 -0.78
N GLU A 101 3.41 12.31 -1.66
CA GLU A 101 2.86 12.75 -2.95
C GLU A 101 2.50 11.57 -3.86
N GLU A 102 3.35 10.55 -3.93
CA GLU A 102 3.04 9.34 -4.71
C GLU A 102 1.84 8.56 -4.14
N ASN A 103 1.70 8.49 -2.82
CA ASN A 103 0.53 7.88 -2.18
C ASN A 103 -0.74 8.73 -2.37
N ALA A 104 -0.65 10.06 -2.32
CA ALA A 104 -1.76 10.97 -2.61
C ALA A 104 -2.20 10.85 -4.08
N HIS A 105 -1.24 10.74 -5.01
CA HIS A 105 -1.52 10.49 -6.41
C HIS A 105 -2.24 9.15 -6.62
N LEU A 106 -1.74 8.06 -6.03
CA LEU A 106 -2.39 6.76 -6.09
C LEU A 106 -3.83 6.82 -5.54
N LEU A 107 -4.04 7.49 -4.39
CA LEU A 107 -5.38 7.68 -3.81
C LEU A 107 -6.33 8.36 -4.80
N ALA A 108 -5.87 9.44 -5.46
CA ALA A 108 -6.68 10.19 -6.42
C ALA A 108 -7.13 9.29 -7.59
N ILE A 109 -6.23 8.49 -8.13
CA ILE A 109 -6.53 7.56 -9.22
C ILE A 109 -7.47 6.44 -8.75
N LEU A 110 -7.22 5.83 -7.59
CA LEU A 110 -8.08 4.80 -7.01
C LEU A 110 -9.53 5.31 -6.85
N LYS A 111 -9.70 6.51 -6.29
CA LYS A 111 -11.02 7.14 -6.15
C LYS A 111 -11.68 7.44 -7.48
N HIS A 112 -10.92 7.90 -8.47
CA HIS A 112 -11.44 8.14 -9.83
C HIS A 112 -12.05 6.87 -10.44
N PHE A 113 -11.41 5.72 -10.24
CA PHE A 113 -11.92 4.43 -10.69
C PHE A 113 -12.95 3.79 -9.74
N GLY A 114 -13.30 4.44 -8.64
CA GLY A 114 -14.30 3.96 -7.68
C GLY A 114 -13.80 2.88 -6.72
N HIS A 115 -12.48 2.71 -6.57
CA HIS A 115 -11.89 1.82 -5.57
C HIS A 115 -12.01 2.45 -4.17
N GLU A 116 -12.38 1.66 -3.17
CA GLU A 116 -12.46 2.11 -1.79
C GLU A 116 -11.05 2.31 -1.21
N ALA A 117 -10.66 3.57 -1.01
CA ALA A 117 -9.34 3.91 -0.49
C ALA A 117 -9.36 5.18 0.37
N SER A 118 -8.46 5.22 1.34
CA SER A 118 -8.18 6.40 2.18
C SER A 118 -6.68 6.59 2.35
N LEU A 119 -6.25 7.81 2.70
CA LEU A 119 -4.87 8.14 3.02
C LEU A 119 -4.83 8.87 4.36
N PHE A 120 -3.93 8.44 5.24
CA PHE A 120 -3.64 9.07 6.52
C PHE A 120 -2.18 9.51 6.55
N GLU A 121 -1.96 10.79 6.71
CA GLU A 121 -0.66 11.37 7.01
C GLU A 121 -0.50 11.46 8.53
N LEU A 122 0.59 10.93 9.05
CA LEU A 122 0.89 10.98 10.48
C LEU A 122 1.93 12.09 10.71
N GLU A 123 1.44 13.28 11.02
CA GLU A 123 2.25 14.47 11.26
C GLU A 123 3.29 14.24 12.38
N GLY A 124 4.50 14.72 12.19
CA GLY A 124 5.61 14.62 13.13
C GLY A 124 6.33 13.27 13.12
N PHE A 125 5.93 12.31 12.27
CA PHE A 125 6.60 11.02 12.14
C PHE A 125 7.33 10.90 10.81
N ASP A 126 8.60 10.53 10.87
CA ASP A 126 9.40 10.19 9.69
C ASP A 126 9.17 8.75 9.23
N HIS A 127 9.86 8.36 8.14
CA HIS A 127 9.77 7.01 7.58
C HIS A 127 10.12 5.90 8.57
N GLY A 128 11.07 6.13 9.47
CA GLY A 128 11.55 5.10 10.40
C GLY A 128 10.62 4.89 11.60
N ASN A 129 9.98 5.96 12.07
CA ASN A 129 9.20 5.94 13.32
C ASN A 129 7.67 5.93 13.09
N VAL A 130 7.19 6.06 11.86
CA VAL A 130 5.76 6.05 11.51
C VAL A 130 5.05 4.73 11.83
N LEU A 131 5.79 3.62 11.87
CA LEU A 131 5.18 2.28 12.02
C LEU A 131 4.43 2.13 13.35
N SER A 132 4.98 2.62 14.45
CA SER A 132 4.35 2.49 15.77
C SER A 132 2.97 3.16 15.85
N PRO A 133 2.80 4.44 15.51
CA PRO A 133 1.47 5.06 15.47
C PRO A 133 0.56 4.47 14.39
N ALA A 134 1.12 4.05 13.24
CA ALA A 134 0.35 3.36 12.20
C ALA A 134 -0.27 2.06 12.71
N CYS A 135 0.45 1.26 13.49
CA CYS A 135 -0.08 0.03 14.09
C CYS A 135 -1.28 0.31 15.03
N LEU A 136 -1.27 1.41 15.77
CA LEU A 136 -2.41 1.80 16.61
C LEU A 136 -3.63 2.17 15.77
N LEU A 137 -3.41 2.91 14.69
CA LEU A 137 -4.46 3.28 13.74
C LEU A 137 -5.08 2.04 13.08
N ILE A 138 -4.24 1.13 12.60
CA ILE A 138 -4.64 -0.14 11.98
C ILE A 138 -5.45 -0.99 12.96
N ARG A 139 -4.96 -1.15 14.18
CA ARG A 139 -5.67 -1.91 15.23
C ARG A 139 -7.08 -1.36 15.48
N ARG A 140 -7.22 -0.04 15.57
CA ARG A 140 -8.53 0.62 15.76
C ARG A 140 -9.46 0.40 14.57
N ASP A 141 -8.91 0.34 13.37
CA ASP A 141 -9.70 0.11 12.17
C ASP A 141 -10.14 -1.35 12.06
N ILE A 142 -9.25 -2.31 12.34
CA ILE A 142 -9.56 -3.76 12.35
C ILE A 142 -10.65 -4.08 13.38
N ALA A 143 -10.65 -3.43 14.54
CA ALA A 143 -11.66 -3.64 15.58
C ALA A 143 -13.11 -3.32 15.11
N LYS A 144 -13.28 -2.58 14.02
CA LYS A 144 -14.60 -2.32 13.43
C LYS A 144 -15.18 -3.51 12.65
N PHE A 145 -14.36 -4.55 12.40
CA PHE A 145 -14.76 -5.76 11.68
C PHE A 145 -15.15 -6.91 12.64
N GLU A 146 -15.02 -6.68 13.94
CA GLU A 146 -15.46 -7.62 14.96
C GLU A 146 -16.99 -7.56 15.15
#